data_508dc6f704db00f546c1e8f16996c88b
#
_entry.id   508dc6f704db00f546c1e8f16996c88b
#
_cell.length_a   1.000
_cell.length_b   1.000
_cell.length_c   1.000
_cell.angle_alpha   90.00
_cell.angle_beta   90.00
_cell.angle_gamma   90.00
#
_symmetry.space_group_name_H-M   'P 1'
#
loop_
_entity.id
_entity.type
_entity.pdbx_description
1 polymer ?
#
loop_
_entity_poly.entity_id
_entity_poly.type
_entity_poly.pdbx_seq_one_letter_code
_entity_poly.pdbx_strand_id
1 'polypeptide(L)'
;MSSASADPRGLDLERLRGHFDAVRPGLVTGALRGRLIEGGRSNLTYEITDGTARWVVRRPPLGHVLATAHDMRREHRVIAALHGTAVPVPGTVLLCEDESVLGAPFYVMQYVDGVPYRTAGELAGIGPERTRRAVLGLVDTLVDLHAVDPGAVGLGDFGRPEGFLDRQLRRWGKQLAASRGRELAGIDELHAALGRALPGSPAPTVVHGDFRLDNVLIGGPDDSIRAVLDWEMSTLGDPLTDLGLLVMYSSDLGLAESPVSTTSRAPGHPDPAELIERYAARSGRDTAAIAWYTAFAWFKLAVILEGIHYRYTLGQTVGAGFDRIGELVPVFIEHGLTTLNDLRKG
;
A
#
# COMPACT_ATOMS: atom_id res chain seq x y z
N MET A 1 13.41 28.29 29.84
CA MET A 1 11.94 28.21 29.56
C MET A 1 11.80 27.52 28.23
N SER A 2 11.49 26.20 28.25
CA SER A 2 11.31 25.40 27.02
C SER A 2 10.01 25.86 26.37
N SER A 3 10.06 26.41 25.18
CA SER A 3 8.86 26.68 24.39
C SER A 3 8.14 25.35 24.16
N ALA A 4 6.94 25.19 24.74
CA ALA A 4 6.07 24.10 24.39
C ALA A 4 5.84 24.18 22.88
N SER A 5 6.37 23.22 22.14
CA SER A 5 6.08 23.08 20.70
C SER A 5 4.58 22.88 20.59
N ALA A 6 3.91 23.67 19.74
CA ALA A 6 2.49 23.50 19.48
C ALA A 6 2.23 22.08 18.96
N ASP A 7 1.13 21.50 19.37
CA ASP A 7 0.70 20.17 18.89
C ASP A 7 0.66 20.12 17.38
N PRO A 8 1.04 19.00 16.77
CA PRO A 8 0.89 18.82 15.32
C PRO A 8 -0.57 19.00 14.91
N ARG A 9 -0.78 19.66 13.79
CA ARG A 9 -2.14 19.91 13.27
C ARG A 9 -2.94 18.60 13.17
N GLY A 10 -4.10 18.55 13.82
CA GLY A 10 -4.97 17.36 13.84
C GLY A 10 -4.66 16.34 14.94
N LEU A 11 -3.70 16.63 15.83
CA LEU A 11 -3.33 15.80 16.98
C LEU A 11 -3.40 16.66 18.25
N ASP A 12 -4.46 16.49 19.03
CA ASP A 12 -4.61 17.09 20.36
C ASP A 12 -4.04 16.13 21.41
N LEU A 13 -2.85 16.41 21.89
CA LEU A 13 -2.13 15.51 22.80
C LEU A 13 -2.76 15.44 24.19
N GLU A 14 -3.44 16.47 24.66
CA GLU A 14 -4.13 16.47 25.94
C GLU A 14 -5.37 15.56 25.91
N ARG A 15 -6.21 15.72 24.88
CA ARG A 15 -7.39 14.85 24.69
C ARG A 15 -6.99 13.41 24.44
N LEU A 16 -5.96 13.19 23.62
CA LEU A 16 -5.43 11.86 23.35
C LEU A 16 -4.93 11.21 24.64
N ARG A 17 -4.22 11.97 25.51
CA ARG A 17 -3.78 11.48 26.82
C ARG A 17 -4.96 11.09 27.70
N GLY A 18 -5.99 11.94 27.81
CA GLY A 18 -7.19 11.63 28.58
C GLY A 18 -7.89 10.35 28.05
N HIS A 19 -7.92 10.15 26.74
CA HIS A 19 -8.46 8.92 26.15
C HIS A 19 -7.63 7.69 26.51
N PHE A 20 -6.28 7.76 26.44
CA PHE A 20 -5.40 6.68 26.88
C PHE A 20 -5.64 6.32 28.36
N ASP A 21 -5.71 7.31 29.23
CA ASP A 21 -5.92 7.08 30.67
C ASP A 21 -7.26 6.41 30.95
N ALA A 22 -8.29 6.69 30.13
CA ALA A 22 -9.61 6.08 30.27
C ALA A 22 -9.65 4.62 29.76
N VAL A 23 -9.04 4.31 28.60
CA VAL A 23 -9.19 2.99 27.93
C VAL A 23 -8.00 2.05 28.14
N ARG A 24 -6.84 2.59 28.49
CA ARG A 24 -5.57 1.87 28.75
C ARG A 24 -4.82 2.47 29.93
N PRO A 25 -5.41 2.46 31.14
CA PRO A 25 -4.81 3.10 32.30
C PRO A 25 -3.41 2.56 32.57
N GLY A 26 -2.46 3.47 32.78
CA GLY A 26 -1.05 3.14 33.06
C GLY A 26 -0.19 2.85 31.81
N LEU A 27 -0.74 2.86 30.60
CA LEU A 27 0.04 2.65 29.38
C LEU A 27 0.97 3.84 29.08
N VAL A 28 0.49 5.06 29.28
CA VAL A 28 1.25 6.30 29.09
C VAL A 28 1.73 6.79 30.44
N THR A 29 3.05 6.86 30.64
CA THR A 29 3.65 7.17 31.93
C THR A 29 4.19 8.60 32.03
N GLY A 30 4.59 9.20 30.89
CA GLY A 30 5.14 10.56 30.81
C GLY A 30 4.23 11.53 30.07
N ALA A 31 4.71 12.74 29.83
CA ALA A 31 4.03 13.71 28.98
C ALA A 31 4.13 13.29 27.52
N LEU A 32 2.99 13.26 26.82
CA LEU A 32 2.97 12.95 25.40
C LEU A 32 3.62 14.06 24.59
N ARG A 33 4.40 13.66 23.61
CA ARG A 33 4.92 14.49 22.53
C ARG A 33 4.60 13.82 21.21
N GLY A 34 4.34 14.60 20.16
CA GLY A 34 3.97 14.07 18.87
C GLY A 34 4.64 14.82 17.72
N ARG A 35 4.85 14.10 16.60
CA ARG A 35 5.28 14.70 15.35
C ARG A 35 4.58 14.00 14.17
N LEU A 36 4.32 14.75 13.12
CA LEU A 36 3.81 14.17 11.88
C LEU A 36 4.92 13.34 11.23
N ILE A 37 4.58 12.12 10.79
CA ILE A 37 5.44 11.31 9.93
C ILE A 37 5.18 11.76 8.48
N GLU A 38 6.19 12.34 7.86
CA GLU A 38 6.12 12.79 6.47
C GLU A 38 6.08 11.61 5.49
N GLY A 39 5.39 11.79 4.36
CA GLY A 39 5.36 10.82 3.25
C GLY A 39 4.05 10.03 3.11
N GLY A 40 3.11 10.12 4.06
CA GLY A 40 1.74 9.61 3.88
C GLY A 40 0.93 10.55 2.96
N ARG A 41 0.36 10.00 1.85
CA ARG A 41 -0.43 10.81 0.89
C ARG A 41 -1.93 10.74 1.13
N SER A 42 -2.41 9.70 1.80
CA SER A 42 -3.85 9.43 2.01
C SER A 42 -4.30 9.77 3.43
N ASN A 43 -3.64 9.25 4.45
CA ASN A 43 -3.97 9.41 5.86
C ASN A 43 -2.88 10.17 6.62
N LEU A 44 -3.25 10.86 7.69
CA LEU A 44 -2.29 11.49 8.59
C LEU A 44 -1.76 10.44 9.59
N THR A 45 -0.45 10.35 9.67
CA THR A 45 0.26 9.41 10.53
C THR A 45 1.21 10.18 11.44
N TYR A 46 1.08 9.99 12.75
CA TYR A 46 1.89 10.68 13.74
C TYR A 46 2.65 9.68 14.58
N GLU A 47 3.92 9.95 14.83
CA GLU A 47 4.63 9.34 15.93
C GLU A 47 4.29 10.09 17.21
N ILE A 48 3.98 9.34 18.27
CA ILE A 48 3.81 9.86 19.63
C ILE A 48 4.72 9.11 20.59
N THR A 49 5.18 9.81 21.63
CA THR A 49 6.00 9.22 22.68
C THR A 49 5.74 9.89 24.02
N ASP A 50 5.87 9.12 25.09
CA ASP A 50 5.87 9.62 26.48
C ASP A 50 7.30 9.74 27.06
N GLY A 51 8.32 9.52 26.20
CA GLY A 51 9.73 9.50 26.59
C GLY A 51 10.26 8.10 26.93
N THR A 52 9.39 7.13 27.17
CA THR A 52 9.74 5.73 27.48
C THR A 52 9.32 4.79 26.34
N ALA A 53 8.11 4.96 25.86
CA ALA A 53 7.53 4.18 24.75
C ALA A 53 7.19 5.07 23.55
N ARG A 54 7.02 4.44 22.40
CA ARG A 54 6.64 5.09 21.15
C ARG A 54 5.46 4.36 20.52
N TRP A 55 4.53 5.14 19.95
CA TRP A 55 3.37 4.64 19.22
C TRP A 55 3.15 5.44 17.95
N VAL A 56 2.30 4.93 17.11
CA VAL A 56 1.84 5.59 15.88
C VAL A 56 0.35 5.80 15.97
N VAL A 57 -0.10 7.04 15.78
CA VAL A 57 -1.52 7.41 15.62
C VAL A 57 -1.79 7.57 14.12
N ARG A 58 -2.80 6.88 13.60
CA ARG A 58 -3.25 7.01 12.21
C ARG A 58 -4.70 7.47 12.18
N ARG A 59 -5.00 8.50 11.38
CA ARG A 59 -6.32 9.09 11.21
C ARG A 59 -6.54 9.56 9.77
N PRO A 60 -7.80 9.77 9.36
CA PRO A 60 -8.12 10.41 8.08
C PRO A 60 -7.48 11.80 7.95
N PRO A 61 -7.28 12.31 6.72
CA PRO A 61 -6.82 13.67 6.50
C PRO A 61 -7.78 14.70 7.09
N LEU A 62 -7.29 15.94 7.26
CA LEU A 62 -8.10 17.05 7.73
C LEU A 62 -9.00 17.55 6.60
N GLY A 63 -10.26 17.83 6.91
CA GLY A 63 -11.24 18.35 5.96
C GLY A 63 -12.31 17.33 5.59
N HIS A 64 -13.08 17.63 4.56
CA HIS A 64 -14.20 16.77 4.15
C HIS A 64 -13.66 15.57 3.36
N VAL A 65 -13.78 14.39 3.91
CA VAL A 65 -13.37 13.12 3.28
C VAL A 65 -14.58 12.23 3.09
N LEU A 66 -14.60 11.47 2.00
CA LEU A 66 -15.61 10.43 1.81
C LEU A 66 -15.36 9.34 2.87
N ALA A 67 -16.35 9.09 3.71
CA ALA A 67 -16.27 8.15 4.83
C ALA A 67 -15.82 6.72 4.43
N THR A 68 -16.04 6.34 3.17
CA THR A 68 -15.65 5.03 2.63
C THR A 68 -14.20 4.94 2.13
N ALA A 69 -13.49 6.07 2.02
CA ALA A 69 -12.12 6.10 1.47
C ALA A 69 -11.03 5.95 2.56
N HIS A 70 -11.38 6.20 3.83
CA HIS A 70 -10.43 6.24 4.94
C HIS A 70 -11.01 5.54 6.17
N ASP A 71 -11.33 4.25 6.04
CA ASP A 71 -11.96 3.45 7.09
C ASP A 71 -10.92 2.94 8.11
N MET A 72 -10.70 3.71 9.17
CA MET A 72 -9.76 3.38 10.24
C MET A 72 -10.11 2.08 10.99
N ARG A 73 -11.41 1.76 11.09
CA ARG A 73 -11.88 0.50 11.69
C ARG A 73 -11.42 -0.69 10.84
N ARG A 74 -11.55 -0.56 9.53
CA ARG A 74 -11.16 -1.60 8.59
C ARG A 74 -9.65 -1.85 8.60
N GLU A 75 -8.84 -0.79 8.57
CA GLU A 75 -7.38 -0.89 8.70
C GLU A 75 -6.98 -1.53 10.04
N HIS A 76 -7.52 -1.03 11.16
CA HIS A 76 -7.26 -1.59 12.48
C HIS A 76 -7.62 -3.08 12.55
N ARG A 77 -8.78 -3.48 11.99
CA ARG A 77 -9.26 -4.86 12.02
C ARG A 77 -8.28 -5.83 11.33
N VAL A 78 -7.80 -5.50 10.14
CA VAL A 78 -6.88 -6.38 9.40
C VAL A 78 -5.52 -6.47 10.09
N ILE A 79 -4.98 -5.36 10.62
CA ILE A 79 -3.72 -5.35 11.36
C ILE A 79 -3.86 -6.21 12.63
N ALA A 80 -4.94 -6.02 13.39
CA ALA A 80 -5.20 -6.81 14.61
C ALA A 80 -5.34 -8.31 14.32
N ALA A 81 -6.01 -8.67 13.22
CA ALA A 81 -6.22 -10.06 12.82
C ALA A 81 -4.92 -10.74 12.36
N LEU A 82 -4.03 -10.01 11.71
CA LEU A 82 -2.74 -10.53 11.25
C LEU A 82 -1.68 -10.57 12.36
N HIS A 83 -1.90 -9.86 13.46
CA HIS A 83 -0.96 -9.85 14.58
C HIS A 83 -0.84 -11.26 15.19
N GLY A 84 0.38 -11.77 15.31
CA GLY A 84 0.65 -13.13 15.77
C GLY A 84 0.66 -14.21 14.69
N THR A 85 0.41 -13.83 13.41
CA THR A 85 0.68 -14.70 12.26
C THR A 85 2.13 -14.57 11.79
N ALA A 86 2.50 -15.24 10.70
CA ALA A 86 3.81 -15.07 10.07
C ALA A 86 3.98 -13.69 9.40
N VAL A 87 2.89 -12.97 9.16
CA VAL A 87 2.92 -11.63 8.54
C VAL A 87 3.35 -10.59 9.56
N PRO A 88 4.46 -9.90 9.38
CA PRO A 88 4.89 -8.85 10.31
C PRO A 88 3.97 -7.62 10.17
N VAL A 89 3.25 -7.29 11.23
CA VAL A 89 2.41 -6.10 11.33
C VAL A 89 2.64 -5.42 12.68
N PRO A 90 2.45 -4.09 12.78
CA PRO A 90 2.51 -3.42 14.07
C PRO A 90 1.44 -3.96 15.03
N GLY A 91 1.78 -4.15 16.29
CA GLY A 91 0.78 -4.48 17.32
C GLY A 91 -0.23 -3.34 17.49
N THR A 92 -1.53 -3.65 17.44
CA THR A 92 -2.59 -2.66 17.69
C THR A 92 -2.70 -2.35 19.17
N VAL A 93 -2.92 -1.08 19.52
CA VAL A 93 -3.06 -0.60 20.90
C VAL A 93 -4.51 -0.28 21.21
N LEU A 94 -5.15 0.55 20.39
CA LEU A 94 -6.57 0.91 20.52
C LEU A 94 -7.13 1.40 19.17
N LEU A 95 -8.45 1.29 19.04
CA LEU A 95 -9.27 1.98 18.04
C LEU A 95 -10.19 2.96 18.79
N CYS A 96 -10.24 4.20 18.34
CA CYS A 96 -11.14 5.21 18.85
C CYS A 96 -12.10 5.65 17.75
N GLU A 97 -13.40 5.47 18.00
CA GLU A 97 -14.46 5.88 17.09
C GLU A 97 -15.15 7.18 17.55
N ASP A 98 -14.78 7.67 18.73
CA ASP A 98 -15.27 8.94 19.27
C ASP A 98 -14.53 10.11 18.62
N GLU A 99 -15.24 10.78 17.70
CA GLU A 99 -14.72 11.94 16.99
C GLU A 99 -14.43 13.14 17.92
N SER A 100 -14.99 13.17 19.13
CA SER A 100 -14.73 14.26 20.08
C SER A 100 -13.27 14.30 20.54
N VAL A 101 -12.51 13.20 20.44
CA VAL A 101 -11.12 13.11 20.88
C VAL A 101 -10.18 13.82 19.92
N LEU A 102 -10.18 13.45 18.63
CA LEU A 102 -9.29 14.04 17.62
C LEU A 102 -10.01 14.65 16.42
N GLY A 103 -11.35 14.73 16.42
CA GLY A 103 -12.15 15.27 15.31
C GLY A 103 -12.42 14.26 14.18
N ALA A 104 -12.01 13.02 14.32
CA ALA A 104 -12.27 11.90 13.41
C ALA A 104 -11.93 10.57 14.10
N PRO A 105 -12.47 9.42 13.65
CA PRO A 105 -12.00 8.12 14.08
C PRO A 105 -10.50 7.95 13.84
N PHE A 106 -9.82 7.27 14.75
CA PHE A 106 -8.38 6.98 14.63
C PHE A 106 -8.03 5.66 15.29
N TYR A 107 -6.88 5.13 14.97
CA TYR A 107 -6.31 4.01 15.73
C TYR A 107 -4.87 4.28 16.13
N VAL A 108 -4.44 3.56 17.16
CA VAL A 108 -3.07 3.60 17.68
C VAL A 108 -2.46 2.22 17.54
N MET A 109 -1.23 2.18 17.09
CA MET A 109 -0.43 0.97 16.96
C MET A 109 0.97 1.19 17.54
N GLN A 110 1.68 0.11 17.80
CA GLN A 110 3.07 0.16 18.24
C GLN A 110 3.93 0.82 17.15
N TYR A 111 4.91 1.59 17.58
CA TYR A 111 5.95 2.06 16.69
C TYR A 111 6.90 0.91 16.36
N VAL A 112 7.18 0.69 15.09
CA VAL A 112 8.12 -0.33 14.60
C VAL A 112 9.33 0.38 14.02
N ASP A 113 10.53 0.03 14.50
CA ASP A 113 11.78 0.54 13.95
C ASP A 113 12.09 -0.14 12.61
N GLY A 114 12.37 0.66 11.60
CA GLY A 114 12.69 0.21 10.25
C GLY A 114 12.68 1.37 9.25
N VAL A 115 13.14 1.10 8.04
CA VAL A 115 13.25 2.08 6.96
C VAL A 115 12.40 1.62 5.78
N PRO A 116 11.50 2.46 5.26
CA PRO A 116 10.85 2.21 3.97
C PRO A 116 11.78 2.70 2.85
N TYR A 117 12.01 1.87 1.85
CA TYR A 117 12.82 2.25 0.67
C TYR A 117 11.91 2.58 -0.51
N ARG A 118 12.04 3.79 -1.07
CA ARG A 118 11.20 4.34 -2.12
C ARG A 118 11.91 4.56 -3.43
N THR A 119 13.23 4.70 -3.39
CA THR A 119 14.06 5.05 -4.55
C THR A 119 15.23 4.10 -4.73
N ALA A 120 15.71 4.00 -5.98
CA ALA A 120 16.94 3.25 -6.28
C ALA A 120 18.15 3.80 -5.54
N GLY A 121 18.20 5.13 -5.30
CA GLY A 121 19.29 5.75 -4.56
C GLY A 121 19.33 5.32 -3.10
N GLU A 122 18.20 5.22 -2.44
CA GLU A 122 18.10 4.74 -1.05
C GLU A 122 18.57 3.28 -0.95
N LEU A 123 18.14 2.41 -1.88
CA LEU A 123 18.58 1.01 -1.93
C LEU A 123 20.08 0.88 -2.31
N ALA A 124 20.55 1.70 -3.24
CA ALA A 124 21.99 1.70 -3.57
C ALA A 124 22.86 2.00 -2.34
N GLY A 125 22.35 2.81 -1.41
CA GLY A 125 23.03 3.14 -0.15
C GLY A 125 23.26 1.94 0.78
N ILE A 126 22.44 0.88 0.68
CA ILE A 126 22.63 -0.36 1.47
C ILE A 126 23.42 -1.42 0.73
N GLY A 127 23.65 -1.25 -0.57
CA GLY A 127 24.41 -2.14 -1.44
C GLY A 127 23.60 -3.31 -2.03
N PRO A 128 24.14 -3.96 -3.10
CA PRO A 128 23.35 -4.87 -3.92
C PRO A 128 22.91 -6.15 -3.19
N GLU A 129 23.73 -6.71 -2.33
CA GLU A 129 23.38 -7.93 -1.59
C GLU A 129 22.24 -7.70 -0.59
N ARG A 130 22.25 -6.56 0.10
CA ARG A 130 21.20 -6.18 1.04
C ARG A 130 19.92 -5.81 0.30
N THR A 131 20.01 -5.09 -0.82
CA THR A 131 18.88 -4.82 -1.72
C THR A 131 18.21 -6.13 -2.14
N ARG A 132 19.00 -7.09 -2.61
CA ARG A 132 18.49 -8.39 -3.02
C ARG A 132 17.77 -9.12 -1.89
N ARG A 133 18.38 -9.19 -0.69
CA ARG A 133 17.75 -9.82 0.49
C ARG A 133 16.41 -9.16 0.84
N ALA A 134 16.38 -7.83 0.88
CA ALA A 134 15.19 -7.07 1.21
C ALA A 134 14.04 -7.34 0.23
N VAL A 135 14.31 -7.33 -1.07
CA VAL A 135 13.28 -7.56 -2.10
C VAL A 135 12.82 -9.01 -2.12
N LEU A 136 13.72 -9.99 -1.94
CA LEU A 136 13.32 -11.39 -1.82
C LEU A 136 12.55 -11.65 -0.52
N GLY A 137 12.89 -10.99 0.58
CA GLY A 137 12.14 -11.01 1.83
C GLY A 137 10.73 -10.43 1.69
N LEU A 138 10.55 -9.43 0.81
CA LEU A 138 9.23 -8.90 0.48
C LEU A 138 8.36 -9.96 -0.21
N VAL A 139 8.91 -10.74 -1.16
CA VAL A 139 8.19 -11.86 -1.79
C VAL A 139 7.81 -12.91 -0.75
N ASP A 140 8.73 -13.26 0.14
CA ASP A 140 8.46 -14.23 1.20
C ASP A 140 7.32 -13.79 2.12
N THR A 141 7.32 -12.51 2.51
CA THR A 141 6.25 -11.91 3.31
C THR A 141 4.91 -11.92 2.57
N LEU A 142 4.92 -11.73 1.25
CA LEU A 142 3.70 -11.83 0.42
C LEU A 142 3.16 -13.27 0.42
N VAL A 143 4.04 -14.28 0.33
CA VAL A 143 3.65 -15.69 0.44
C VAL A 143 3.02 -15.97 1.80
N ASP A 144 3.64 -15.48 2.88
CA ASP A 144 3.11 -15.65 4.23
C ASP A 144 1.73 -14.98 4.39
N LEU A 145 1.53 -13.78 3.81
CA LEU A 145 0.22 -13.12 3.79
C LEU A 145 -0.83 -13.97 3.06
N HIS A 146 -0.50 -14.47 1.89
CA HIS A 146 -1.42 -15.27 1.08
C HIS A 146 -1.65 -16.70 1.61
N ALA A 147 -0.85 -17.14 2.59
CA ALA A 147 -1.03 -18.40 3.31
C ALA A 147 -1.96 -18.26 4.53
N VAL A 148 -2.27 -17.04 4.97
CA VAL A 148 -3.20 -16.81 6.08
C VAL A 148 -4.59 -17.29 5.69
N ASP A 149 -5.19 -18.18 6.51
CA ASP A 149 -6.61 -18.53 6.41
C ASP A 149 -7.46 -17.37 6.95
N PRO A 150 -8.25 -16.68 6.11
CA PRO A 150 -9.05 -15.54 6.56
C PRO A 150 -10.10 -15.93 7.63
N GLY A 151 -10.62 -17.16 7.56
CA GLY A 151 -11.59 -17.67 8.55
C GLY A 151 -10.96 -17.83 9.91
N ALA A 152 -9.75 -18.42 9.96
CA ALA A 152 -9.03 -18.68 11.21
C ALA A 152 -8.63 -17.40 11.96
N VAL A 153 -8.41 -16.28 11.24
CA VAL A 153 -8.04 -15.00 11.85
C VAL A 153 -9.21 -14.02 11.98
N GLY A 154 -10.46 -14.46 11.77
CA GLY A 154 -11.65 -13.61 11.93
C GLY A 154 -11.87 -12.60 10.80
N LEU A 155 -11.33 -12.84 9.60
CA LEU A 155 -11.49 -12.02 8.40
C LEU A 155 -12.38 -12.66 7.33
N GLY A 156 -13.14 -13.72 7.63
CA GLY A 156 -13.96 -14.43 6.66
C GLY A 156 -15.02 -13.56 5.95
N ASP A 157 -15.45 -12.46 6.56
CA ASP A 157 -16.40 -11.46 6.02
C ASP A 157 -15.72 -10.15 5.58
N PHE A 158 -14.36 -10.11 5.55
CA PHE A 158 -13.59 -8.89 5.27
C PHE A 158 -13.71 -8.39 3.83
N GLY A 159 -14.31 -9.15 2.94
CA GLY A 159 -14.50 -8.80 1.53
C GLY A 159 -15.50 -9.70 0.84
N ARG A 160 -15.62 -9.53 -0.47
CA ARG A 160 -16.45 -10.34 -1.35
C ARG A 160 -15.57 -10.96 -2.43
N PRO A 161 -15.09 -12.20 -2.24
CA PRO A 161 -14.15 -12.82 -3.19
C PRO A 161 -14.80 -13.25 -4.50
N GLU A 162 -16.10 -13.62 -4.53
CA GLU A 162 -16.78 -14.10 -5.73
C GLU A 162 -16.80 -13.02 -6.82
N GLY A 163 -16.31 -13.35 -8.02
CA GLY A 163 -16.21 -12.40 -9.13
C GLY A 163 -15.31 -11.19 -8.85
N PHE A 164 -14.30 -11.36 -8.01
CA PHE A 164 -13.41 -10.28 -7.57
C PHE A 164 -12.74 -9.55 -8.74
N LEU A 165 -12.09 -10.26 -9.65
CA LEU A 165 -11.36 -9.65 -10.78
C LEU A 165 -12.27 -8.85 -11.70
N ASP A 166 -13.44 -9.38 -12.05
CA ASP A 166 -14.42 -8.70 -12.90
C ASP A 166 -14.95 -7.42 -12.22
N ARG A 167 -15.22 -7.47 -10.89
CA ARG A 167 -15.60 -6.26 -10.14
C ARG A 167 -14.49 -5.23 -10.07
N GLN A 168 -13.24 -5.66 -9.88
CA GLN A 168 -12.09 -4.75 -9.87
C GLN A 168 -11.93 -4.07 -11.23
N LEU A 169 -11.99 -4.82 -12.33
CA LEU A 169 -11.88 -4.27 -13.67
C LEU A 169 -12.99 -3.25 -13.95
N ARG A 170 -14.24 -3.57 -13.60
CA ARG A 170 -15.36 -2.63 -13.73
C ARG A 170 -15.22 -1.41 -12.83
N ARG A 171 -14.74 -1.57 -11.59
CA ARG A 171 -14.51 -0.45 -10.67
C ARG A 171 -13.50 0.54 -11.26
N TRP A 172 -12.38 0.05 -11.75
CA TRP A 172 -11.34 0.91 -12.32
C TRP A 172 -11.79 1.54 -13.65
N GLY A 173 -12.57 0.84 -14.47
CA GLY A 173 -13.21 1.42 -15.66
C GLY A 173 -14.17 2.56 -15.33
N LYS A 174 -14.99 2.43 -14.26
CA LYS A 174 -15.85 3.52 -13.78
C LYS A 174 -15.05 4.69 -13.25
N GLN A 175 -13.95 4.43 -12.53
CA GLN A 175 -13.08 5.50 -12.02
C GLN A 175 -12.40 6.25 -13.18
N LEU A 176 -11.94 5.54 -14.21
CA LEU A 176 -11.42 6.15 -15.43
C LEU A 176 -12.46 7.07 -16.07
N ALA A 177 -13.68 6.58 -16.28
CA ALA A 177 -14.76 7.37 -16.88
C ALA A 177 -15.07 8.64 -16.09
N ALA A 178 -14.98 8.58 -14.75
CA ALA A 178 -15.24 9.73 -13.86
C ALA A 178 -14.13 10.78 -13.82
N SER A 179 -12.89 10.41 -14.21
CA SER A 179 -11.71 11.29 -14.14
C SER A 179 -11.03 11.51 -15.49
N ARG A 180 -11.64 11.08 -16.59
CA ARG A 180 -11.08 11.22 -17.94
C ARG A 180 -11.27 12.65 -18.44
N GLY A 181 -10.20 13.45 -18.34
CA GLY A 181 -10.16 14.85 -18.81
C GLY A 181 -9.60 15.03 -20.22
N ARG A 182 -9.05 13.96 -20.82
CA ARG A 182 -8.36 14.00 -22.14
C ARG A 182 -8.47 12.66 -22.86
N GLU A 183 -8.06 12.64 -24.12
CA GLU A 183 -7.89 11.40 -24.87
C GLU A 183 -6.64 10.65 -24.38
N LEU A 184 -6.79 9.35 -24.15
CA LEU A 184 -5.74 8.44 -23.70
C LEU A 184 -5.65 7.27 -24.72
N ALA A 185 -4.71 7.35 -25.65
CA ALA A 185 -4.53 6.34 -26.68
C ALA A 185 -4.28 4.95 -26.04
N GLY A 186 -5.02 3.94 -26.48
CA GLY A 186 -4.85 2.55 -26.06
C GLY A 186 -5.51 2.16 -24.73
N ILE A 187 -6.01 3.10 -23.90
CA ILE A 187 -6.59 2.75 -22.57
C ILE A 187 -7.86 1.90 -22.69
N ASP A 188 -8.73 2.23 -23.65
CA ASP A 188 -9.97 1.49 -23.89
C ASP A 188 -9.68 0.10 -24.50
N GLU A 189 -8.64 0.00 -25.34
CA GLU A 189 -8.14 -1.26 -25.86
C GLU A 189 -7.60 -2.17 -24.74
N LEU A 190 -6.77 -1.61 -23.86
CA LEU A 190 -6.22 -2.32 -22.69
C LEU A 190 -7.34 -2.83 -21.78
N HIS A 191 -8.30 -1.96 -21.43
CA HIS A 191 -9.45 -2.35 -20.61
C HIS A 191 -10.27 -3.48 -21.25
N ALA A 192 -10.57 -3.37 -22.57
CA ALA A 192 -11.32 -4.39 -23.29
C ALA A 192 -10.53 -5.71 -23.41
N ALA A 193 -9.20 -5.65 -23.63
CA ALA A 193 -8.35 -6.82 -23.70
C ALA A 193 -8.27 -7.57 -22.37
N LEU A 194 -8.15 -6.86 -21.24
CA LEU A 194 -8.24 -7.43 -19.90
C LEU A 194 -9.58 -8.13 -19.67
N GLY A 195 -10.70 -7.52 -20.09
CA GLY A 195 -12.03 -8.11 -19.95
C GLY A 195 -12.22 -9.39 -20.76
N ARG A 196 -11.61 -9.49 -21.95
CA ARG A 196 -11.68 -10.70 -22.79
C ARG A 196 -10.84 -11.86 -22.27
N ALA A 197 -9.76 -11.60 -21.56
CA ALA A 197 -8.79 -12.58 -21.09
C ALA A 197 -8.84 -12.80 -19.56
N LEU A 198 -9.98 -12.54 -18.93
CA LEU A 198 -10.14 -12.65 -17.49
C LEU A 198 -9.79 -14.07 -17.01
N PRO A 199 -8.77 -14.26 -16.15
CA PRO A 199 -8.39 -15.59 -15.68
C PRO A 199 -9.39 -16.14 -14.66
N GLY A 200 -9.38 -17.46 -14.46
CA GLY A 200 -10.02 -18.08 -13.32
C GLY A 200 -9.30 -17.67 -12.02
N SER A 201 -10.05 -17.26 -11.02
CA SER A 201 -9.47 -16.90 -9.73
C SER A 201 -9.15 -18.13 -8.90
N PRO A 202 -7.96 -18.21 -8.27
CA PRO A 202 -7.65 -19.22 -7.26
C PRO A 202 -8.48 -19.00 -5.99
N ALA A 203 -8.28 -19.87 -4.99
CA ALA A 203 -8.90 -19.68 -3.68
C ALA A 203 -8.54 -18.30 -3.10
N PRO A 204 -9.54 -17.53 -2.61
CA PRO A 204 -9.34 -16.18 -2.13
C PRO A 204 -8.51 -16.17 -0.85
N THR A 205 -7.72 -15.10 -0.69
CA THR A 205 -6.91 -14.84 0.50
C THR A 205 -7.11 -13.40 0.96
N VAL A 206 -6.45 -13.02 2.06
CA VAL A 206 -6.25 -11.61 2.38
C VAL A 206 -5.29 -11.04 1.35
N VAL A 207 -5.73 -10.02 0.62
CA VAL A 207 -4.88 -9.24 -0.29
C VAL A 207 -4.64 -7.85 0.30
N HIS A 208 -3.42 -7.35 0.12
CA HIS A 208 -3.02 -6.03 0.58
C HIS A 208 -3.57 -4.91 -0.31
N GLY A 209 -3.52 -5.11 -1.61
CA GLY A 209 -4.01 -4.18 -2.62
C GLY A 209 -3.02 -3.09 -3.05
N ASP A 210 -1.92 -2.87 -2.29
CA ASP A 210 -0.79 -1.97 -2.64
C ASP A 210 0.53 -2.51 -2.07
N PHE A 211 0.84 -3.78 -2.34
CA PHE A 211 2.01 -4.45 -1.78
C PHE A 211 3.29 -4.10 -2.55
N ARG A 212 4.18 -3.34 -1.88
CA ARG A 212 5.43 -2.83 -2.45
C ARG A 212 6.41 -2.37 -1.37
N LEU A 213 7.69 -2.13 -1.74
CA LEU A 213 8.75 -1.72 -0.81
C LEU A 213 8.43 -0.44 -0.02
N ASP A 214 7.71 0.50 -0.61
CA ASP A 214 7.33 1.74 0.08
C ASP A 214 6.43 1.49 1.30
N ASN A 215 5.69 0.37 1.29
CA ASN A 215 4.68 0.01 2.28
C ASN A 215 5.18 -1.04 3.27
N VAL A 216 6.50 -1.25 3.36
CA VAL A 216 7.11 -2.12 4.37
C VAL A 216 8.24 -1.41 5.10
N LEU A 217 8.46 -1.77 6.35
CA LEU A 217 9.64 -1.36 7.12
C LEU A 217 10.66 -2.47 7.10
N ILE A 218 11.88 -2.15 6.66
CA ILE A 218 13.02 -3.06 6.61
C ILE A 218 13.97 -2.69 7.72
N GLY A 219 14.48 -3.66 8.46
CA GLY A 219 15.40 -3.37 9.56
C GLY A 219 16.09 -4.62 10.10
N GLY A 220 16.91 -4.38 11.13
CA GLY A 220 17.72 -5.43 11.72
C GLY A 220 18.98 -5.75 10.92
N PRO A 221 19.84 -6.65 11.44
CA PRO A 221 21.11 -7.04 10.82
C PRO A 221 20.92 -7.93 9.59
N ASP A 222 19.74 -8.52 9.44
CA ASP A 222 19.34 -9.46 8.39
C ASP A 222 18.51 -8.83 7.26
N ASP A 223 18.24 -7.52 7.34
CA ASP A 223 17.38 -6.79 6.40
C ASP A 223 15.95 -7.38 6.30
N SER A 224 15.43 -7.93 7.40
CA SER A 224 14.10 -8.53 7.44
C SER A 224 12.99 -7.48 7.34
N ILE A 225 11.83 -7.90 6.82
CA ILE A 225 10.61 -7.10 6.88
C ILE A 225 10.12 -7.06 8.32
N ARG A 226 10.10 -5.86 8.91
CA ARG A 226 9.71 -5.62 10.31
C ARG A 226 8.23 -5.31 10.46
N ALA A 227 7.64 -4.71 9.42
CA ALA A 227 6.21 -4.44 9.38
C ALA A 227 5.74 -4.22 7.93
N VAL A 228 4.54 -4.71 7.63
CA VAL A 228 3.75 -4.33 6.46
C VAL A 228 2.78 -3.24 6.90
N LEU A 229 2.73 -2.15 6.16
CA LEU A 229 1.97 -0.93 6.46
C LEU A 229 0.95 -0.65 5.35
N ASP A 230 0.04 0.29 5.59
CA ASP A 230 -0.90 0.85 4.62
C ASP A 230 -1.93 -0.13 4.08
N TRP A 231 -2.74 -0.66 5.00
CA TRP A 231 -3.77 -1.66 4.75
C TRP A 231 -5.11 -1.10 4.23
N GLU A 232 -5.16 0.18 3.81
CA GLU A 232 -6.40 0.85 3.41
C GLU A 232 -7.09 0.19 2.21
N MET A 233 -6.32 -0.48 1.32
CA MET A 233 -6.85 -1.17 0.14
C MET A 233 -7.08 -2.67 0.36
N SER A 234 -6.79 -3.18 1.54
CA SER A 234 -6.88 -4.62 1.83
C SER A 234 -8.30 -5.16 1.76
N THR A 235 -8.43 -6.39 1.33
CA THR A 235 -9.71 -7.10 1.21
C THR A 235 -9.49 -8.61 1.08
N LEU A 236 -10.58 -9.38 0.97
CA LEU A 236 -10.52 -10.74 0.45
C LEU A 236 -10.56 -10.73 -1.08
N GLY A 237 -9.60 -11.37 -1.71
CA GLY A 237 -9.50 -11.36 -3.16
C GLY A 237 -8.52 -12.37 -3.72
N ASP A 238 -8.17 -12.18 -4.96
CA ASP A 238 -7.25 -13.01 -5.70
C ASP A 238 -5.80 -12.62 -5.36
N PRO A 239 -4.99 -13.52 -4.78
CA PRO A 239 -3.62 -13.26 -4.34
C PRO A 239 -2.70 -12.79 -5.47
N LEU A 240 -2.94 -13.25 -6.70
CA LEU A 240 -2.08 -12.86 -7.82
C LEU A 240 -2.23 -11.37 -8.19
N THR A 241 -3.25 -10.67 -7.68
CA THR A 241 -3.35 -9.21 -7.85
C THR A 241 -2.24 -8.46 -7.12
N ASP A 242 -1.84 -8.92 -5.94
CA ASP A 242 -0.71 -8.33 -5.23
C ASP A 242 0.63 -8.71 -5.87
N LEU A 243 0.79 -9.97 -6.31
CA LEU A 243 1.98 -10.38 -7.03
C LEU A 243 2.14 -9.60 -8.35
N GLY A 244 1.07 -9.45 -9.13
CA GLY A 244 1.08 -8.68 -10.38
C GLY A 244 1.45 -7.21 -10.16
N LEU A 245 1.00 -6.63 -9.05
CA LEU A 245 1.37 -5.28 -8.66
C LEU A 245 2.86 -5.19 -8.26
N LEU A 246 3.36 -6.14 -7.47
CA LEU A 246 4.77 -6.22 -7.10
C LEU A 246 5.68 -6.39 -8.34
N VAL A 247 5.31 -7.27 -9.28
CA VAL A 247 6.00 -7.48 -10.55
C VAL A 247 6.03 -6.19 -11.37
N MET A 248 4.90 -5.49 -11.47
CA MET A 248 4.80 -4.20 -12.14
C MET A 248 5.75 -3.15 -11.54
N TYR A 249 5.79 -3.00 -10.20
CA TYR A 249 6.71 -2.07 -9.53
C TYR A 249 8.18 -2.49 -9.62
N SER A 250 8.46 -3.77 -9.88
CA SER A 250 9.79 -4.32 -10.09
C SER A 250 10.26 -4.26 -11.54
N SER A 251 9.38 -3.84 -12.47
CA SER A 251 9.73 -3.65 -13.88
C SER A 251 10.39 -2.27 -14.09
N ASP A 252 11.33 -2.19 -15.02
CA ASP A 252 11.94 -0.91 -15.39
C ASP A 252 10.96 -0.10 -16.27
N LEU A 253 10.62 1.08 -15.81
CA LEU A 253 9.77 2.03 -16.55
C LEU A 253 10.50 2.75 -17.69
N GLY A 254 11.83 2.58 -17.81
CA GLY A 254 12.64 3.33 -18.78
C GLY A 254 12.75 4.84 -18.51
N LEU A 255 12.26 5.32 -17.36
CA LEU A 255 12.20 6.74 -17.02
C LEU A 255 13.38 7.11 -16.11
N ALA A 256 14.10 8.17 -16.44
CA ALA A 256 15.23 8.67 -15.63
C ALA A 256 14.76 9.18 -14.26
N GLU A 257 13.62 9.85 -14.22
CA GLU A 257 12.95 10.35 -13.03
C GLU A 257 11.48 9.97 -13.09
N SER A 258 10.93 9.52 -11.97
CA SER A 258 9.53 9.12 -11.87
C SER A 258 8.94 9.54 -10.53
N PRO A 259 7.74 10.12 -10.50
CA PRO A 259 6.99 10.34 -9.26
C PRO A 259 6.43 9.04 -8.66
N VAL A 260 6.57 7.93 -9.36
CA VAL A 260 6.29 6.58 -8.88
C VAL A 260 7.61 5.94 -8.41
N SER A 261 7.53 4.95 -7.53
CA SER A 261 8.69 4.22 -6.98
C SER A 261 9.67 3.78 -8.10
N THR A 262 10.95 3.95 -7.86
CA THR A 262 12.02 3.61 -8.81
C THR A 262 12.95 2.51 -8.27
N THR A 263 12.51 1.76 -7.29
CA THR A 263 13.32 0.75 -6.59
C THR A 263 13.87 -0.34 -7.51
N SER A 264 13.15 -0.68 -8.59
CA SER A 264 13.56 -1.69 -9.58
C SER A 264 14.92 -1.43 -10.23
N ARG A 265 15.36 -0.16 -10.27
CA ARG A 265 16.64 0.24 -10.88
C ARG A 265 17.84 0.14 -9.94
N ALA A 266 17.61 -0.24 -8.69
CA ALA A 266 18.68 -0.36 -7.71
C ALA A 266 19.61 -1.56 -8.04
N PRO A 267 20.94 -1.39 -7.90
CA PRO A 267 21.85 -2.52 -7.99
C PRO A 267 21.46 -3.64 -7.03
N GLY A 268 21.37 -4.85 -7.55
CA GLY A 268 20.97 -6.03 -6.76
C GLY A 268 19.45 -6.27 -6.66
N HIS A 269 18.61 -5.38 -7.22
CA HIS A 269 17.17 -5.67 -7.32
C HIS A 269 16.97 -6.91 -8.23
N PRO A 270 16.25 -7.96 -7.77
CA PRO A 270 15.99 -9.15 -8.57
C PRO A 270 15.10 -8.82 -9.78
N ASP A 271 15.29 -9.58 -10.86
CA ASP A 271 14.41 -9.48 -12.03
C ASP A 271 12.98 -9.90 -11.70
N PRO A 272 11.96 -9.34 -12.40
CA PRO A 272 10.56 -9.75 -12.24
C PRO A 272 10.33 -11.26 -12.35
N ALA A 273 11.02 -11.94 -13.26
CA ALA A 273 10.92 -13.40 -13.43
C ALA A 273 11.35 -14.15 -12.15
N GLU A 274 12.42 -13.72 -11.52
CA GLU A 274 12.91 -14.32 -10.27
C GLU A 274 11.91 -14.13 -9.12
N LEU A 275 11.23 -12.98 -9.03
CA LEU A 275 10.19 -12.75 -8.03
C LEU A 275 9.01 -13.70 -8.22
N ILE A 276 8.59 -13.91 -9.48
CA ILE A 276 7.50 -14.84 -9.84
C ILE A 276 7.89 -16.28 -9.49
N GLU A 277 9.09 -16.72 -9.89
CA GLU A 277 9.61 -18.07 -9.59
C GLU A 277 9.68 -18.31 -8.08
N ARG A 278 10.22 -17.34 -7.33
CA ARG A 278 10.29 -17.46 -5.87
C ARG A 278 8.91 -17.56 -5.23
N TYR A 279 7.97 -16.72 -5.66
CA TYR A 279 6.60 -16.78 -5.17
C TYR A 279 5.95 -18.12 -5.48
N ALA A 280 6.04 -18.61 -6.73
CA ALA A 280 5.49 -19.90 -7.15
C ALA A 280 6.10 -21.07 -6.36
N ALA A 281 7.42 -21.11 -6.24
CA ALA A 281 8.14 -22.17 -5.52
C ALA A 281 7.77 -22.23 -4.04
N ARG A 282 7.59 -21.08 -3.37
CA ARG A 282 7.29 -21.04 -1.95
C ARG A 282 5.80 -21.21 -1.62
N SER A 283 4.92 -20.68 -2.48
CA SER A 283 3.47 -20.74 -2.26
C SER A 283 2.81 -22.00 -2.82
N GLY A 284 3.45 -22.66 -3.78
CA GLY A 284 2.87 -23.77 -4.56
C GLY A 284 1.73 -23.32 -5.48
N ARG A 285 1.52 -22.00 -5.68
CA ARG A 285 0.44 -21.47 -6.52
C ARG A 285 0.85 -21.45 -7.99
N ASP A 286 -0.13 -21.72 -8.85
CA ASP A 286 0.04 -21.53 -10.29
C ASP A 286 0.11 -20.04 -10.64
N THR A 287 1.18 -19.62 -11.28
CA THR A 287 1.44 -18.25 -11.72
C THR A 287 1.36 -18.09 -13.25
N ALA A 288 0.87 -19.06 -14.00
CA ALA A 288 0.83 -19.03 -15.48
C ALA A 288 0.09 -17.80 -16.02
N ALA A 289 -0.93 -17.31 -15.32
CA ALA A 289 -1.68 -16.12 -15.72
C ALA A 289 -1.07 -14.79 -15.23
N ILE A 290 0.14 -14.78 -14.65
CA ILE A 290 0.70 -13.58 -13.98
C ILE A 290 0.80 -12.37 -14.92
N ALA A 291 1.03 -12.56 -16.19
CA ALA A 291 1.08 -11.46 -17.14
C ALA A 291 -0.26 -10.72 -17.25
N TRP A 292 -1.41 -11.40 -17.11
CA TRP A 292 -2.71 -10.72 -17.02
C TRP A 292 -2.77 -9.82 -15.77
N TYR A 293 -2.34 -10.30 -14.60
CA TYR A 293 -2.35 -9.55 -13.35
C TYR A 293 -1.39 -8.36 -13.38
N THR A 294 -0.24 -8.53 -14.01
CA THR A 294 0.74 -7.44 -14.23
C THR A 294 0.16 -6.37 -15.17
N ALA A 295 -0.49 -6.79 -16.27
CA ALA A 295 -1.18 -5.86 -17.19
C ALA A 295 -2.34 -5.14 -16.49
N PHE A 296 -3.08 -5.83 -15.63
CA PHE A 296 -4.13 -5.22 -14.80
C PHE A 296 -3.55 -4.21 -13.80
N ALA A 297 -2.37 -4.48 -13.22
CA ALA A 297 -1.68 -3.52 -12.36
C ALA A 297 -1.26 -2.26 -13.13
N TRP A 298 -0.74 -2.39 -14.34
CA TRP A 298 -0.45 -1.28 -15.25
C TRP A 298 -1.69 -0.44 -15.53
N PHE A 299 -2.81 -1.08 -15.89
CA PHE A 299 -4.10 -0.41 -16.11
C PHE A 299 -4.58 0.33 -14.86
N LYS A 300 -4.56 -0.31 -13.69
CA LYS A 300 -4.94 0.27 -12.40
C LYS A 300 -4.13 1.54 -12.11
N LEU A 301 -2.80 1.47 -12.26
CA LEU A 301 -1.93 2.62 -12.04
C LEU A 301 -2.18 3.74 -13.07
N ALA A 302 -2.37 3.42 -14.34
CA ALA A 302 -2.73 4.42 -15.36
C ALA A 302 -4.00 5.19 -14.96
N VAL A 303 -5.04 4.49 -14.48
CA VAL A 303 -6.29 5.11 -14.00
C VAL A 303 -6.07 5.98 -12.76
N ILE A 304 -5.26 5.51 -11.79
CA ILE A 304 -4.94 6.29 -10.58
C ILE A 304 -4.20 7.58 -10.95
N LEU A 305 -3.16 7.48 -11.80
CA LEU A 305 -2.36 8.63 -12.21
C LEU A 305 -3.16 9.63 -13.03
N GLU A 306 -4.05 9.16 -13.93
CA GLU A 306 -4.97 10.05 -14.66
C GLU A 306 -5.93 10.76 -13.71
N GLY A 307 -6.45 10.07 -12.69
CA GLY A 307 -7.28 10.69 -11.66
C GLY A 307 -6.53 11.76 -10.85
N ILE A 308 -5.25 11.56 -10.58
CA ILE A 308 -4.40 12.56 -9.91
C ILE A 308 -4.15 13.74 -10.85
N HIS A 309 -3.79 13.48 -12.11
CA HIS A 309 -3.60 14.50 -13.15
C HIS A 309 -4.86 15.35 -13.34
N TYR A 310 -6.02 14.72 -13.44
CA TYR A 310 -7.30 15.41 -13.59
C TYR A 310 -7.58 16.36 -12.43
N ARG A 311 -7.39 15.92 -11.17
CA ARG A 311 -7.52 16.81 -10.01
C ARG A 311 -6.50 17.94 -9.99
N TYR A 312 -5.27 17.67 -10.45
CA TYR A 312 -4.25 18.71 -10.61
C TYR A 312 -4.69 19.79 -11.60
N THR A 313 -5.21 19.41 -12.78
CA THR A 313 -5.71 20.37 -13.78
C THR A 313 -6.88 21.22 -13.29
N LEU A 314 -7.65 20.71 -12.33
CA LEU A 314 -8.72 21.44 -11.65
C LEU A 314 -8.24 22.29 -10.46
N GLY A 315 -6.93 22.34 -10.18
CA GLY A 315 -6.39 23.05 -9.02
C GLY A 315 -6.73 22.43 -7.66
N GLN A 316 -7.15 21.18 -7.64
CA GLN A 316 -7.59 20.47 -6.42
C GLN A 316 -6.47 19.66 -5.76
N THR A 317 -5.27 19.66 -6.34
CA THR A 317 -4.11 18.93 -5.79
C THR A 317 -3.00 19.94 -5.49
N VAL A 318 -2.44 19.86 -4.28
CA VAL A 318 -1.34 20.72 -3.83
C VAL A 318 -0.10 19.87 -3.58
N GLY A 319 1.05 20.27 -4.11
CA GLY A 319 2.35 19.61 -3.89
C GLY A 319 3.22 19.59 -5.16
N ALA A 320 4.51 19.33 -4.97
CA ALA A 320 5.47 19.21 -6.07
C ALA A 320 5.34 17.86 -6.80
N GLY A 321 5.61 17.83 -8.11
CA GLY A 321 5.67 16.62 -8.93
C GLY A 321 4.34 16.15 -9.51
N PHE A 322 3.21 16.82 -9.17
CA PHE A 322 1.90 16.47 -9.74
C PHE A 322 1.72 16.97 -11.18
N ASP A 323 2.47 17.98 -11.60
CA ASP A 323 2.50 18.55 -12.95
C ASP A 323 2.90 17.51 -14.01
N ARG A 324 3.83 16.61 -13.68
CA ARG A 324 4.37 15.61 -14.61
C ARG A 324 3.69 14.23 -14.55
N ILE A 325 2.81 14.00 -13.58
CA ILE A 325 2.13 12.70 -13.41
C ILE A 325 1.37 12.28 -14.68
N GLY A 326 0.75 13.23 -15.37
CA GLY A 326 0.01 12.96 -16.59
C GLY A 326 0.86 12.43 -17.76
N GLU A 327 2.18 12.67 -17.76
CA GLU A 327 3.13 12.20 -18.77
C GLU A 327 3.38 10.68 -18.64
N LEU A 328 3.19 10.12 -17.45
CA LEU A 328 3.39 8.69 -17.18
C LEU A 328 2.25 7.83 -17.69
N VAL A 329 1.03 8.35 -17.79
CA VAL A 329 -0.16 7.57 -18.11
C VAL A 329 -0.01 6.81 -19.44
N PRO A 330 0.46 7.42 -20.55
CA PRO A 330 0.70 6.70 -21.81
C PRO A 330 1.72 5.57 -21.66
N VAL A 331 2.79 5.78 -20.88
CA VAL A 331 3.82 4.75 -20.63
C VAL A 331 3.22 3.53 -19.95
N PHE A 332 2.38 3.72 -18.95
CA PHE A 332 1.70 2.63 -18.23
C PHE A 332 0.71 1.88 -19.16
N ILE A 333 0.02 2.59 -20.04
CA ILE A 333 -0.87 1.96 -21.03
C ILE A 333 -0.08 1.08 -21.99
N GLU A 334 1.04 1.57 -22.52
CA GLU A 334 1.92 0.85 -23.43
C GLU A 334 2.48 -0.44 -22.79
N HIS A 335 3.00 -0.32 -21.56
CA HIS A 335 3.45 -1.51 -20.81
C HIS A 335 2.34 -2.54 -20.60
N GLY A 336 1.13 -2.08 -20.26
CA GLY A 336 -0.02 -2.98 -20.10
C GLY A 336 -0.39 -3.73 -21.39
N LEU A 337 -0.43 -3.04 -22.53
CA LEU A 337 -0.70 -3.63 -23.84
C LEU A 337 0.40 -4.60 -24.25
N THR A 338 1.68 -4.23 -24.09
CA THR A 338 2.84 -5.08 -24.38
C THR A 338 2.79 -6.36 -23.58
N THR A 339 2.58 -6.25 -22.25
CA THR A 339 2.47 -7.41 -21.35
C THR A 339 1.38 -8.40 -21.78
N LEU A 340 0.22 -7.92 -22.23
CA LEU A 340 -0.86 -8.79 -22.71
C LEU A 340 -0.56 -9.40 -24.09
N ASN A 341 0.17 -8.71 -24.96
CA ASN A 341 0.51 -9.22 -26.29
C ASN A 341 1.54 -10.34 -26.23
N ASP A 342 2.43 -10.32 -25.26
CA ASP A 342 3.41 -11.38 -25.05
C ASP A 342 2.75 -12.68 -24.55
N LEU A 343 1.66 -12.56 -23.75
CA LEU A 343 0.80 -13.71 -23.40
C LEU A 343 0.19 -14.45 -24.62
N ARG A 344 -0.05 -13.73 -25.72
CA ARG A 344 -0.70 -14.33 -26.92
C ARG A 344 0.28 -15.03 -27.84
N LYS A 345 1.58 -14.84 -27.64
CA LYS A 345 2.63 -15.39 -28.50
C LYS A 345 3.32 -16.63 -27.92
N GLY A 346 3.19 -16.88 -26.62
CA GLY A 346 3.71 -18.03 -25.92
C GLY A 346 2.63 -19.09 -25.67
#